data_f1c0e9bc73ad5856cc806263a12b1a43
#
_entry.id   f1c0e9bc73ad5856cc806263a12b1a43
#
_cell.length_a   1.000
_cell.length_b   1.000
_cell.length_c   1.000
_cell.angle_alpha   90.00
_cell.angle_beta   90.00
_cell.angle_gamma   90.00
#
_symmetry.space_group_name_H-M   'P 1'
#
loop_
_entity.id
_entity.type
_entity.pdbx_description
1 polymer ?
#
loop_
_entity_poly.entity_id
_entity_poly.type
_entity_poly.pdbx_seq_one_letter_code
_entity_poly.pdbx_strand_id
1 'polypeptide(L)'
;MANSSTRRTNRKPKHRGMSLEGRHILLGITGSIAAYKAAVLCRLLKGAGAEVKVVMTPLAKQFITPLTMATLSKHPILVEFFNPENGEWNSHVSLGEWADCLLIAPATANTLGKMAHGIADNLLLTTYLSARCPVAVAPAMDLDMFAHSATQENLRILRSRGVRIVEPAEGELASGLSGKGRMAEPADIVAFVEDLLSEKKKSLRGKRLIVTAGATIEAIDPVRFISNHSTGKMGYAIAEALARRGAEVVLVSGRTSLPTPTGVRRIDVLSAQEMYEASVREFAAADGAVMCAAVADYTPEEVAPTKLKKGDGELTIRLKRTHDIAAELGAHKAGRILVGFALETDHEEANAEGKLQRKNFDFIVLNSLRDAGAGFGVDTNKVTLIDRAGREELPLLSKADTAEKIADKIESILK
;
A
#
# COMPACT_ATOMS: atom_id res chain seq x y z
N MET A 1 -24.35 -18.64 -55.76
CA MET A 1 -22.96 -18.70 -55.28
C MET A 1 -22.73 -17.47 -54.38
N ALA A 2 -22.88 -17.60 -53.07
CA ALA A 2 -22.70 -16.50 -52.15
C ALA A 2 -21.49 -16.82 -51.26
N ASN A 3 -20.43 -16.01 -51.40
CA ASN A 3 -19.18 -16.12 -50.67
C ASN A 3 -19.32 -15.40 -49.30
N SER A 4 -19.43 -16.13 -48.21
CA SER A 4 -19.40 -15.60 -46.84
C SER A 4 -17.95 -15.49 -46.36
N SER A 5 -17.37 -14.30 -46.43
CA SER A 5 -16.08 -13.99 -45.78
C SER A 5 -16.27 -13.78 -44.30
N THR A 6 -15.89 -14.75 -43.50
CA THR A 6 -15.78 -14.65 -42.04
C THR A 6 -14.62 -13.71 -41.68
N ARG A 7 -14.92 -12.47 -41.28
CA ARG A 7 -13.96 -11.53 -40.68
C ARG A 7 -13.56 -12.08 -39.30
N ARG A 8 -12.34 -12.62 -39.19
CA ARG A 8 -11.66 -12.84 -37.91
C ARG A 8 -11.41 -11.48 -37.25
N THR A 9 -12.16 -11.16 -36.23
CA THR A 9 -11.89 -10.00 -35.37
C THR A 9 -10.63 -10.29 -34.54
N ASN A 10 -9.55 -9.64 -34.96
CA ASN A 10 -8.29 -9.62 -34.19
C ASN A 10 -8.47 -8.78 -32.92
N ARG A 11 -8.97 -9.40 -31.83
CA ARG A 11 -9.01 -8.75 -30.53
C ARG A 11 -7.56 -8.58 -30.04
N LYS A 12 -7.04 -7.37 -30.12
CA LYS A 12 -5.83 -6.97 -29.39
C LYS A 12 -6.02 -7.33 -27.90
N PRO A 13 -5.01 -7.91 -27.23
CA PRO A 13 -5.11 -8.18 -25.80
C PRO A 13 -5.35 -6.84 -25.08
N LYS A 14 -6.39 -6.78 -24.25
CA LYS A 14 -6.62 -5.65 -23.34
C LYS A 14 -5.35 -5.47 -22.52
N HIS A 15 -4.78 -4.27 -22.51
CA HIS A 15 -3.73 -3.88 -21.57
C HIS A 15 -4.24 -4.24 -20.14
N ARG A 16 -3.74 -5.32 -19.55
CA ARG A 16 -3.78 -5.53 -18.12
C ARG A 16 -3.03 -4.32 -17.54
N GLY A 17 -3.70 -3.52 -16.70
CA GLY A 17 -3.04 -2.43 -15.97
C GLY A 17 -1.82 -2.99 -15.24
N MET A 18 -0.82 -2.15 -14.98
CA MET A 18 0.40 -2.50 -14.26
C MET A 18 0.06 -2.90 -12.81
N SER A 19 -0.28 -4.16 -12.60
CA SER A 19 -0.80 -4.70 -11.33
C SER A 19 0.25 -4.77 -10.23
N LEU A 20 1.55 -4.78 -10.62
CA LEU A 20 2.71 -4.78 -9.74
C LEU A 20 3.50 -3.45 -9.80
N GLU A 21 2.89 -2.36 -10.27
CA GLU A 21 3.56 -1.07 -10.35
C GLU A 21 4.10 -0.61 -9.00
N GLY A 22 5.38 -0.23 -8.98
CA GLY A 22 6.09 0.19 -7.78
C GLY A 22 6.36 -0.93 -6.77
N ARG A 23 6.17 -2.22 -7.15
CA ARG A 23 6.51 -3.36 -6.30
C ARG A 23 7.92 -3.86 -6.57
N HIS A 24 8.61 -4.20 -5.51
CA HIS A 24 9.96 -4.74 -5.52
C HIS A 24 9.93 -6.25 -5.35
N ILE A 25 10.31 -6.98 -6.39
CA ILE A 25 10.36 -8.44 -6.36
C ILE A 25 11.82 -8.90 -6.34
N LEU A 26 12.20 -9.63 -5.29
CA LEU A 26 13.48 -10.32 -5.23
C LEU A 26 13.30 -11.72 -5.78
N LEU A 27 13.80 -11.97 -7.00
CA LEU A 27 13.71 -13.25 -7.68
C LEU A 27 14.92 -14.12 -7.34
N GLY A 28 14.70 -15.18 -6.57
CA GLY A 28 15.67 -16.22 -6.30
C GLY A 28 15.65 -17.30 -7.37
N ILE A 29 16.82 -17.63 -7.96
CA ILE A 29 16.93 -18.69 -8.98
C ILE A 29 17.85 -19.79 -8.46
N THR A 30 17.35 -21.03 -8.47
CA THR A 30 18.12 -22.21 -8.04
C THR A 30 18.45 -23.13 -9.21
N GLY A 31 19.42 -24.05 -9.01
CA GLY A 31 19.98 -24.90 -10.04
C GLY A 31 19.03 -26.00 -10.50
N SER A 32 18.22 -25.73 -11.48
CA SER A 32 17.27 -26.66 -12.11
C SER A 32 17.17 -26.39 -13.61
N ILE A 33 16.87 -27.41 -14.40
CA ILE A 33 16.58 -27.22 -15.82
C ILE A 33 15.45 -26.19 -16.04
N ALA A 34 14.50 -26.09 -15.12
CA ALA A 34 13.42 -25.10 -15.16
C ALA A 34 13.90 -23.64 -15.03
N ALA A 35 15.18 -23.39 -14.74
CA ALA A 35 15.73 -22.03 -14.67
C ALA A 35 15.59 -21.23 -15.97
N TYR A 36 15.47 -21.90 -17.14
CA TYR A 36 15.18 -21.19 -18.39
C TYR A 36 13.87 -20.37 -18.35
N LYS A 37 12.89 -20.84 -17.57
CA LYS A 37 11.61 -20.11 -17.39
C LYS A 37 11.78 -18.82 -16.61
N ALA A 38 12.85 -18.69 -15.78
CA ALA A 38 13.10 -17.48 -14.99
C ALA A 38 13.34 -16.24 -15.88
N ALA A 39 13.86 -16.42 -17.10
CA ALA A 39 14.02 -15.34 -18.06
C ALA A 39 12.65 -14.77 -18.51
N VAL A 40 11.69 -15.63 -18.82
CA VAL A 40 10.33 -15.25 -19.18
C VAL A 40 9.61 -14.64 -17.97
N LEU A 41 9.77 -15.27 -16.78
CA LEU A 41 9.17 -14.80 -15.52
C LEU A 41 9.64 -13.37 -15.18
N CYS A 42 10.94 -13.11 -15.25
CA CYS A 42 11.52 -11.79 -15.02
C CYS A 42 10.90 -10.73 -15.98
N ARG A 43 10.77 -11.07 -17.25
CA ARG A 43 10.14 -10.17 -18.24
C ARG A 43 8.67 -9.91 -17.95
N LEU A 44 7.92 -10.92 -17.54
CA LEU A 44 6.49 -10.76 -17.19
C LEU A 44 6.30 -9.92 -15.95
N LEU A 45 7.09 -10.15 -14.88
CA LEU A 45 7.06 -9.35 -13.65
C LEU A 45 7.33 -7.87 -13.96
N LYS A 46 8.37 -7.58 -14.76
CA LYS A 46 8.67 -6.21 -15.20
C LYS A 46 7.57 -5.64 -16.11
N GLY A 47 6.98 -6.45 -16.98
CA GLY A 47 5.84 -6.06 -17.81
C GLY A 47 4.58 -5.74 -16.99
N ALA A 48 4.44 -6.33 -15.80
CA ALA A 48 3.40 -6.01 -14.82
C ALA A 48 3.73 -4.76 -13.96
N GLY A 49 4.90 -4.12 -14.18
CA GLY A 49 5.32 -2.88 -13.52
C GLY A 49 6.24 -3.08 -12.31
N ALA A 50 6.65 -4.32 -11.99
CA ALA A 50 7.55 -4.57 -10.88
C ALA A 50 8.99 -4.15 -11.18
N GLU A 51 9.70 -3.69 -10.15
CA GLU A 51 11.16 -3.68 -10.11
C GLU A 51 11.67 -5.03 -9.65
N VAL A 52 12.59 -5.65 -10.43
CA VAL A 52 13.05 -7.02 -10.16
C VAL A 52 14.55 -7.03 -9.95
N LYS A 53 15.00 -7.44 -8.76
CA LYS A 53 16.39 -7.84 -8.48
C LYS A 53 16.49 -9.35 -8.46
N VAL A 54 17.65 -9.88 -8.82
CA VAL A 54 17.86 -11.32 -8.94
C VAL A 54 19.00 -11.78 -8.07
N VAL A 55 18.74 -12.84 -7.27
CA VAL A 55 19.75 -13.58 -6.52
C VAL A 55 19.79 -15.01 -7.06
N MET A 56 20.97 -15.49 -7.43
CA MET A 56 21.16 -16.85 -7.95
C MET A 56 21.97 -17.68 -6.98
N THR A 57 21.62 -18.97 -6.84
CA THR A 57 22.55 -19.90 -6.19
C THR A 57 23.76 -20.14 -7.10
N PRO A 58 24.94 -20.52 -6.56
CA PRO A 58 26.11 -20.82 -7.37
C PRO A 58 25.84 -21.85 -8.49
N LEU A 59 25.03 -22.88 -8.19
CA LEU A 59 24.66 -23.90 -9.17
C LEU A 59 23.73 -23.37 -10.28
N ALA A 60 22.91 -22.36 -10.00
CA ALA A 60 21.97 -21.82 -10.99
C ALA A 60 22.69 -21.22 -12.22
N LYS A 61 23.93 -20.75 -12.04
CA LYS A 61 24.76 -20.20 -13.14
C LYS A 61 25.03 -21.21 -14.28
N GLN A 62 24.95 -22.52 -13.99
CA GLN A 62 25.14 -23.56 -14.99
C GLN A 62 23.91 -23.79 -15.87
N PHE A 63 22.73 -23.33 -15.44
CA PHE A 63 21.46 -23.50 -16.15
C PHE A 63 21.01 -22.23 -16.89
N ILE A 64 21.33 -21.06 -16.32
CA ILE A 64 21.06 -19.76 -16.95
C ILE A 64 22.17 -18.79 -16.56
N THR A 65 22.65 -18.00 -17.52
CA THR A 65 23.79 -17.11 -17.26
C THR A 65 23.38 -15.86 -16.46
N PRO A 66 24.25 -15.38 -15.55
CA PRO A 66 24.05 -14.08 -14.89
C PRO A 66 23.87 -12.94 -15.90
N LEU A 67 24.60 -12.95 -17.02
CA LEU A 67 24.49 -11.93 -18.07
C LEU A 67 23.07 -11.84 -18.64
N THR A 68 22.44 -12.99 -18.92
CA THR A 68 21.05 -13.03 -19.39
C THR A 68 20.11 -12.38 -18.37
N MET A 69 20.25 -12.74 -17.11
CA MET A 69 19.36 -12.23 -16.07
C MET A 69 19.61 -10.76 -15.76
N ALA A 70 20.86 -10.29 -15.78
CA ALA A 70 21.19 -8.88 -15.62
C ALA A 70 20.60 -8.02 -16.74
N THR A 71 20.68 -8.51 -17.99
CA THR A 71 20.10 -7.82 -19.15
C THR A 71 18.59 -7.68 -19.03
N LEU A 72 17.90 -8.71 -18.53
CA LEU A 72 16.43 -8.73 -18.39
C LEU A 72 15.94 -7.94 -17.18
N SER A 73 16.59 -8.09 -16.03
CA SER A 73 16.23 -7.39 -14.80
C SER A 73 16.61 -5.90 -14.81
N LYS A 74 17.65 -5.54 -15.59
CA LYS A 74 18.31 -4.22 -15.57
C LYS A 74 19.05 -3.93 -14.25
N HIS A 75 19.39 -4.97 -13.51
CA HIS A 75 20.17 -4.90 -12.27
C HIS A 75 21.32 -5.92 -12.29
N PRO A 76 22.42 -5.65 -11.54
CA PRO A 76 23.46 -6.64 -11.30
C PRO A 76 22.89 -7.91 -10.66
N ILE A 77 23.46 -9.05 -11.01
CA ILE A 77 23.05 -10.35 -10.44
C ILE A 77 23.91 -10.66 -9.22
N LEU A 78 23.26 -11.01 -8.13
CA LEU A 78 23.89 -11.31 -6.86
C LEU A 78 23.97 -12.85 -6.71
N VAL A 79 25.16 -13.35 -6.44
CA VAL A 79 25.41 -14.80 -6.25
C VAL A 79 26.12 -15.04 -4.93
N GLU A 80 27.23 -14.31 -4.71
CA GLU A 80 28.09 -14.45 -3.56
C GLU A 80 27.79 -13.35 -2.54
N PHE A 81 28.22 -13.55 -1.29
CA PHE A 81 28.07 -12.56 -0.22
C PHE A 81 28.85 -11.26 -0.47
N PHE A 82 29.91 -11.33 -1.26
CA PHE A 82 30.74 -10.19 -1.61
C PHE A 82 31.28 -10.35 -3.04
N ASN A 83 31.61 -9.23 -3.65
CA ASN A 83 32.33 -9.22 -4.91
C ASN A 83 33.81 -9.52 -4.64
N PRO A 84 34.37 -10.63 -5.16
CA PRO A 84 35.76 -11.01 -4.88
C PRO A 84 36.79 -10.05 -5.47
N GLU A 85 36.43 -9.23 -6.47
CA GLU A 85 37.35 -8.30 -7.13
C GLU A 85 37.55 -6.99 -6.35
N ASN A 86 36.51 -6.50 -5.69
CA ASN A 86 36.54 -5.20 -4.99
C ASN A 86 36.12 -5.29 -3.51
N GLY A 87 35.72 -6.46 -3.01
CA GLY A 87 35.28 -6.68 -1.63
C GLY A 87 33.93 -6.07 -1.27
N GLU A 88 33.19 -5.54 -2.24
CA GLU A 88 31.85 -4.97 -2.03
C GLU A 88 30.89 -6.01 -1.49
N TRP A 89 30.25 -5.71 -0.36
CA TRP A 89 29.38 -6.62 0.35
C TRP A 89 27.94 -6.60 -0.18
N ASN A 90 27.41 -7.76 -0.53
CA ASN A 90 26.02 -7.95 -0.88
C ASN A 90 25.19 -8.19 0.39
N SER A 91 24.61 -7.11 0.95
CA SER A 91 23.87 -7.19 2.20
C SER A 91 22.54 -7.94 2.03
N HIS A 92 22.46 -9.14 2.61
CA HIS A 92 21.23 -9.93 2.67
C HIS A 92 20.10 -9.21 3.45
N VAL A 93 20.46 -8.39 4.45
CA VAL A 93 19.51 -7.57 5.21
C VAL A 93 18.87 -6.52 4.32
N SER A 94 19.69 -5.74 3.60
CA SER A 94 19.19 -4.72 2.67
C SER A 94 18.32 -5.32 1.55
N LEU A 95 18.64 -6.51 1.08
CA LEU A 95 17.82 -7.22 0.09
C LEU A 95 16.46 -7.63 0.67
N GLY A 96 16.45 -8.14 1.91
CA GLY A 96 15.23 -8.51 2.62
C GLY A 96 14.34 -7.33 2.98
N GLU A 97 14.93 -6.15 3.24
CA GLU A 97 14.20 -4.90 3.50
C GLU A 97 13.67 -4.25 2.22
N TRP A 98 14.43 -4.33 1.12
CA TRP A 98 14.03 -3.77 -0.17
C TRP A 98 12.83 -4.49 -0.79
N ALA A 99 12.71 -5.81 -0.59
CA ALA A 99 11.73 -6.63 -1.28
C ALA A 99 10.31 -6.52 -0.68
N ASP A 100 9.31 -6.33 -1.53
CA ASP A 100 7.89 -6.54 -1.21
C ASP A 100 7.51 -8.03 -1.25
N CYS A 101 8.27 -8.84 -2.02
CA CYS A 101 8.13 -10.29 -2.11
C CYS A 101 9.46 -10.94 -2.47
N LEU A 102 9.85 -11.98 -1.74
CA LEU A 102 10.89 -12.91 -2.14
C LEU A 102 10.25 -14.09 -2.86
N LEU A 103 10.48 -14.19 -4.17
CA LEU A 103 9.99 -15.24 -5.03
C LEU A 103 11.14 -16.17 -5.44
N ILE A 104 11.14 -17.44 -5.04
CA ILE A 104 12.15 -18.43 -5.44
C ILE A 104 11.57 -19.32 -6.55
N ALA A 105 12.02 -19.10 -7.77
CA ALA A 105 11.53 -19.78 -8.97
C ALA A 105 12.62 -19.97 -10.03
N PRO A 106 13.04 -21.22 -10.30
CA PRO A 106 12.60 -22.46 -9.69
C PRO A 106 13.12 -22.66 -8.25
N ALA A 107 12.37 -23.42 -7.42
CA ALA A 107 12.80 -23.88 -6.10
C ALA A 107 13.06 -25.39 -6.13
N THR A 108 14.34 -25.80 -6.05
CA THR A 108 14.74 -27.22 -6.05
C THR A 108 14.47 -27.89 -4.71
N ALA A 109 14.37 -29.23 -4.69
CA ALA A 109 14.24 -30.01 -3.46
C ALA A 109 15.36 -29.68 -2.45
N ASN A 110 16.62 -29.53 -2.91
CA ASN A 110 17.73 -29.08 -2.07
C ASN A 110 17.46 -27.74 -1.38
N THR A 111 17.02 -26.74 -2.14
CA THR A 111 16.72 -25.41 -1.58
C THR A 111 15.55 -25.48 -0.61
N LEU A 112 14.47 -26.18 -0.96
CA LEU A 112 13.31 -26.36 -0.08
C LEU A 112 13.66 -27.04 1.23
N GLY A 113 14.51 -28.11 1.18
CA GLY A 113 15.01 -28.80 2.37
C GLY A 113 15.84 -27.86 3.26
N LYS A 114 16.75 -27.08 2.69
CA LYS A 114 17.55 -26.10 3.43
C LYS A 114 16.70 -25.01 4.07
N MET A 115 15.72 -24.47 3.33
CA MET A 115 14.77 -23.49 3.86
C MET A 115 13.97 -24.06 5.03
N ALA A 116 13.47 -25.30 4.91
CA ALA A 116 12.70 -25.96 5.95
C ALA A 116 13.49 -26.21 7.24
N HIS A 117 14.81 -26.36 7.14
CA HIS A 117 15.69 -26.65 8.28
C HIS A 117 16.54 -25.44 8.70
N GLY A 118 16.34 -24.25 8.12
CA GLY A 118 17.04 -23.02 8.50
C GLY A 118 18.53 -23.00 8.12
N ILE A 119 18.93 -23.75 7.09
CA ILE A 119 20.31 -23.78 6.60
C ILE A 119 20.55 -22.60 5.67
N ALA A 120 21.55 -21.77 5.98
CA ALA A 120 21.88 -20.53 5.27
C ALA A 120 23.31 -20.56 4.73
N ASP A 121 23.59 -21.47 3.80
CA ASP A 121 24.92 -21.70 3.24
C ASP A 121 25.22 -20.93 1.94
N ASN A 122 24.33 -20.05 1.54
CA ASN A 122 24.51 -19.15 0.39
C ASN A 122 23.67 -17.88 0.56
N LEU A 123 23.95 -16.85 -0.27
CA LEU A 123 23.31 -15.55 -0.18
C LEU A 123 21.77 -15.64 -0.25
N LEU A 124 21.20 -16.46 -1.14
CA LEU A 124 19.76 -16.60 -1.29
C LEU A 124 19.09 -17.11 0.00
N LEU A 125 19.66 -18.17 0.61
CA LEU A 125 19.10 -18.77 1.83
C LEU A 125 19.28 -17.87 3.05
N THR A 126 20.39 -17.12 3.12
CA THR A 126 20.60 -16.12 4.17
C THR A 126 19.60 -14.95 4.02
N THR A 127 19.35 -14.53 2.78
CA THR A 127 18.33 -13.51 2.51
C THR A 127 16.93 -14.00 2.86
N TYR A 128 16.62 -15.28 2.60
CA TYR A 128 15.35 -15.88 3.02
C TYR A 128 15.13 -15.79 4.54
N LEU A 129 16.16 -16.10 5.35
CA LEU A 129 16.04 -16.03 6.81
C LEU A 129 15.93 -14.59 7.34
N SER A 130 16.39 -13.59 6.60
CA SER A 130 16.28 -12.19 6.96
C SER A 130 15.11 -11.44 6.28
N ALA A 131 14.36 -12.10 5.39
CA ALA A 131 13.25 -11.50 4.67
C ALA A 131 12.09 -11.16 5.61
N ARG A 132 11.63 -9.90 5.55
CA ARG A 132 10.47 -9.41 6.29
C ARG A 132 9.20 -9.36 5.42
N CYS A 133 9.34 -9.61 4.14
CA CYS A 133 8.26 -9.65 3.16
C CYS A 133 7.67 -11.07 3.02
N PRO A 134 6.49 -11.24 2.42
CA PRO A 134 5.99 -12.52 1.99
C PRO A 134 7.00 -13.29 1.14
N VAL A 135 7.12 -14.60 1.40
CA VAL A 135 7.98 -15.51 0.64
C VAL A 135 7.12 -16.47 -0.15
N ALA A 136 7.39 -16.59 -1.44
CA ALA A 136 6.76 -17.54 -2.33
C ALA A 136 7.82 -18.45 -2.99
N VAL A 137 7.50 -19.73 -3.18
CA VAL A 137 8.36 -20.67 -3.86
C VAL A 137 7.61 -21.41 -4.96
N ALA A 138 8.24 -21.60 -6.11
CA ALA A 138 7.73 -22.40 -7.22
C ALA A 138 8.58 -23.69 -7.35
N PRO A 139 8.15 -24.81 -6.76
CA PRO A 139 8.89 -26.07 -6.79
C PRO A 139 9.12 -26.56 -8.22
N ALA A 140 10.30 -27.14 -8.47
CA ALA A 140 10.69 -27.73 -9.74
C ALA A 140 11.61 -28.94 -9.50
N MET A 141 11.09 -30.14 -9.75
CA MET A 141 11.82 -31.39 -9.57
C MET A 141 11.11 -32.53 -10.31
N ASP A 142 11.72 -33.70 -10.37
CA ASP A 142 11.11 -34.89 -10.92
C ASP A 142 9.91 -35.37 -10.09
N LEU A 143 9.03 -36.17 -10.69
CA LEU A 143 7.80 -36.68 -10.11
C LEU A 143 8.04 -37.39 -8.77
N ASP A 144 9.00 -38.38 -8.77
CA ASP A 144 9.29 -39.18 -7.59
C ASP A 144 9.92 -38.32 -6.47
N MET A 145 10.77 -37.35 -6.84
CA MET A 145 11.32 -36.38 -5.89
C MET A 145 10.23 -35.51 -5.27
N PHE A 146 9.24 -35.11 -6.06
CA PHE A 146 8.12 -34.30 -5.53
C PHE A 146 7.23 -35.12 -4.61
N ALA A 147 6.91 -36.37 -4.99
CA ALA A 147 6.10 -37.29 -4.20
C ALA A 147 6.81 -37.80 -2.94
N HIS A 148 8.15 -37.73 -2.87
CA HIS A 148 8.94 -38.25 -1.76
C HIS A 148 8.52 -37.64 -0.42
N SER A 149 8.37 -38.47 0.61
CA SER A 149 7.86 -38.05 1.94
C SER A 149 8.68 -36.91 2.55
N ALA A 150 10.00 -36.90 2.39
CA ALA A 150 10.84 -35.78 2.87
C ALA A 150 10.53 -34.45 2.17
N THR A 151 10.27 -34.49 0.86
CA THR A 151 9.87 -33.27 0.11
C THR A 151 8.53 -32.77 0.56
N GLN A 152 7.55 -33.67 0.72
CA GLN A 152 6.21 -33.29 1.20
C GLN A 152 6.26 -32.75 2.63
N GLU A 153 7.10 -33.34 3.50
CA GLU A 153 7.29 -32.82 4.86
C GLU A 153 7.95 -31.43 4.85
N ASN A 154 8.99 -31.20 4.03
CA ASN A 154 9.61 -29.90 3.89
C ASN A 154 8.60 -28.84 3.40
N LEU A 155 7.74 -29.17 2.44
CA LEU A 155 6.69 -28.26 1.97
C LEU A 155 5.66 -27.97 3.08
N ARG A 156 5.30 -28.98 3.90
CA ARG A 156 4.40 -28.82 5.05
C ARG A 156 5.01 -27.86 6.09
N ILE A 157 6.28 -28.05 6.43
CA ILE A 157 7.02 -27.17 7.35
C ILE A 157 7.05 -25.74 6.81
N LEU A 158 7.38 -25.56 5.54
CA LEU A 158 7.42 -24.22 4.92
C LEU A 158 6.06 -23.55 4.93
N ARG A 159 4.97 -24.27 4.60
CA ARG A 159 3.60 -23.74 4.70
C ARG A 159 3.24 -23.30 6.12
N SER A 160 3.59 -24.11 7.13
CA SER A 160 3.32 -23.78 8.54
C SER A 160 4.08 -22.54 9.04
N ARG A 161 5.16 -22.17 8.36
CA ARG A 161 5.95 -20.95 8.61
C ARG A 161 5.54 -19.76 7.72
N GLY A 162 4.43 -19.88 6.99
CA GLY A 162 3.89 -18.78 6.17
C GLY A 162 4.48 -18.67 4.77
N VAL A 163 5.38 -19.61 4.35
CA VAL A 163 5.87 -19.63 2.96
C VAL A 163 4.75 -20.08 2.04
N ARG A 164 4.50 -19.31 1.00
CA ARG A 164 3.48 -19.57 -0.01
C ARG A 164 4.03 -20.47 -1.10
N ILE A 165 3.33 -21.57 -1.38
CA ILE A 165 3.76 -22.54 -2.40
C ILE A 165 2.94 -22.31 -3.66
N VAL A 166 3.61 -21.98 -4.77
CA VAL A 166 3.00 -22.04 -6.10
C VAL A 166 2.94 -23.49 -6.49
N GLU A 167 1.74 -24.06 -6.62
CA GLU A 167 1.60 -25.49 -6.90
C GLU A 167 2.27 -25.85 -8.24
N PRO A 168 3.07 -26.93 -8.28
CA PRO A 168 3.66 -27.39 -9.53
C PRO A 168 2.59 -27.79 -10.54
N ALA A 169 2.86 -27.52 -11.81
CA ALA A 169 2.01 -27.97 -12.91
C ALA A 169 2.16 -29.48 -13.15
N GLU A 170 1.12 -30.06 -13.72
CA GLU A 170 1.15 -31.42 -14.24
C GLU A 170 1.59 -31.39 -15.73
N GLY A 171 2.33 -32.40 -16.17
CA GLY A 171 2.77 -32.53 -17.53
C GLY A 171 4.04 -33.33 -17.70
N GLU A 172 4.57 -33.37 -18.92
CA GLU A 172 5.81 -34.04 -19.26
C GLU A 172 7.00 -33.35 -18.57
N LEU A 173 7.84 -34.14 -17.92
CA LEU A 173 9.05 -33.72 -17.21
C LEU A 173 10.29 -33.97 -18.10
N ALA A 174 11.42 -33.38 -17.72
CA ALA A 174 12.68 -33.57 -18.45
C ALA A 174 13.16 -35.05 -18.47
N SER A 175 12.68 -35.85 -17.55
CA SER A 175 12.90 -37.33 -17.49
C SER A 175 12.06 -38.11 -18.51
N GLY A 176 11.10 -37.46 -19.19
CA GLY A 176 10.12 -38.12 -20.06
C GLY A 176 8.91 -38.69 -19.31
N LEU A 177 8.88 -38.62 -17.98
CA LEU A 177 7.74 -39.00 -17.17
C LEU A 177 6.69 -37.89 -17.19
N SER A 178 5.41 -38.22 -17.03
CA SER A 178 4.33 -37.26 -16.94
C SER A 178 3.71 -37.29 -15.55
N GLY A 179 3.60 -36.09 -14.91
CA GLY A 179 3.02 -35.98 -13.58
C GLY A 179 3.26 -34.62 -12.94
N LYS A 180 3.00 -34.56 -11.63
CA LYS A 180 3.15 -33.34 -10.82
C LYS A 180 4.61 -33.15 -10.38
N GLY A 181 5.22 -32.00 -10.68
CA GLY A 181 6.61 -31.69 -10.31
C GLY A 181 7.22 -30.59 -11.18
N ARG A 182 6.59 -30.33 -12.33
CA ARG A 182 7.01 -29.29 -13.26
C ARG A 182 6.75 -27.89 -12.65
N MET A 183 7.74 -27.01 -12.73
CA MET A 183 7.54 -25.61 -12.33
C MET A 183 6.33 -25.02 -13.05
N ALA A 184 5.45 -24.36 -12.29
CA ALA A 184 4.30 -23.63 -12.83
C ALA A 184 4.72 -22.71 -13.99
N GLU A 185 3.78 -22.41 -14.87
CA GLU A 185 4.07 -21.50 -15.99
C GLU A 185 4.32 -20.07 -15.49
N PRO A 186 5.25 -19.33 -16.11
CA PRO A 186 5.58 -17.98 -15.65
C PRO A 186 4.39 -17.03 -15.51
N ALA A 187 3.37 -17.16 -16.36
CA ALA A 187 2.16 -16.35 -16.28
C ALA A 187 1.33 -16.66 -15.02
N ASP A 188 1.25 -17.94 -14.62
CA ASP A 188 0.53 -18.37 -13.43
C ASP A 188 1.27 -17.94 -12.16
N ILE A 189 2.62 -17.96 -12.19
CA ILE A 189 3.45 -17.46 -11.08
C ILE A 189 3.24 -15.95 -10.91
N VAL A 190 3.19 -15.18 -11.99
CA VAL A 190 2.90 -13.73 -11.92
C VAL A 190 1.53 -13.49 -11.33
N ALA A 191 0.49 -14.19 -11.81
CA ALA A 191 -0.86 -14.07 -11.27
C ALA A 191 -0.92 -14.41 -9.78
N PHE A 192 -0.17 -15.44 -9.34
CA PHE A 192 -0.04 -15.81 -7.93
C PHE A 192 0.62 -14.69 -7.09
N VAL A 193 1.69 -14.07 -7.60
CA VAL A 193 2.38 -12.96 -6.92
C VAL A 193 1.48 -11.73 -6.86
N GLU A 194 0.74 -11.43 -7.94
CA GLU A 194 -0.28 -10.36 -7.97
C GLU A 194 -1.33 -10.57 -6.87
N ASP A 195 -1.85 -11.79 -6.73
CA ASP A 195 -2.84 -12.14 -5.71
C ASP A 195 -2.23 -12.07 -4.30
N LEU A 196 -1.06 -12.65 -4.10
CA LEU A 196 -0.31 -12.62 -2.84
C LEU A 196 -0.07 -11.19 -2.34
N LEU A 197 0.35 -10.30 -3.22
CA LEU A 197 0.58 -8.89 -2.89
C LEU A 197 -0.73 -8.08 -2.79
N SER A 198 -1.81 -8.55 -3.42
CA SER A 198 -3.15 -7.97 -3.26
C SER A 198 -3.80 -8.37 -1.94
N GLU A 199 -3.51 -9.54 -1.37
CA GLU A 199 -3.98 -9.95 -0.04
C GLU A 199 -3.48 -9.00 1.06
N LYS A 200 -2.21 -8.52 0.94
CA LYS A 200 -1.71 -7.44 1.81
C LYS A 200 -2.52 -6.15 1.65
N LYS A 201 -3.16 -5.94 0.47
CA LYS A 201 -4.07 -4.82 0.21
C LYS A 201 -5.48 -4.99 0.81
N LYS A 202 -5.82 -6.18 1.33
CA LYS A 202 -7.13 -6.47 1.93
C LYS A 202 -7.09 -6.65 3.45
N SER A 203 -6.03 -6.16 4.09
CA SER A 203 -5.83 -6.25 5.55
C SER A 203 -6.92 -5.57 6.38
N LEU A 204 -7.64 -4.61 5.78
CA LEU A 204 -8.78 -3.90 6.38
C LEU A 204 -10.14 -4.40 5.84
N ARG A 205 -10.18 -5.59 5.23
CA ARG A 205 -11.44 -6.15 4.73
C ARG A 205 -12.44 -6.35 5.87
N GLY A 206 -13.67 -5.88 5.65
CA GLY A 206 -14.75 -5.91 6.65
C GLY A 206 -14.70 -4.75 7.66
N LYS A 207 -13.70 -3.86 7.57
CA LYS A 207 -13.64 -2.63 8.34
C LYS A 207 -14.28 -1.49 7.58
N ARG A 208 -15.10 -0.69 8.27
CA ARG A 208 -15.71 0.52 7.75
C ARG A 208 -15.09 1.75 8.38
N LEU A 209 -14.55 2.66 7.56
CA LEU A 209 -13.83 3.83 8.02
C LEU A 209 -14.37 5.10 7.38
N ILE A 210 -14.48 6.17 8.18
CA ILE A 210 -14.81 7.50 7.69
C ILE A 210 -13.54 8.30 7.52
N VAL A 211 -13.47 9.07 6.45
CA VAL A 211 -12.42 10.07 6.25
C VAL A 211 -13.09 11.40 5.95
N THR A 212 -12.78 12.44 6.71
CA THR A 212 -13.19 13.80 6.35
C THR A 212 -12.11 14.46 5.53
N ALA A 213 -12.46 15.23 4.49
CA ALA A 213 -11.50 15.89 3.61
C ALA A 213 -12.01 17.24 3.11
N GLY A 214 -11.10 18.05 2.57
CA GLY A 214 -11.41 19.36 2.01
C GLY A 214 -11.55 20.44 3.06
N ALA A 215 -11.97 21.62 2.61
CA ALA A 215 -12.35 22.73 3.46
C ALA A 215 -13.87 22.86 3.50
N THR A 216 -14.42 23.23 4.64
CA THR A 216 -15.81 23.68 4.70
C THR A 216 -15.91 25.12 4.22
N ILE A 217 -17.10 25.52 3.83
CA ILE A 217 -17.44 26.85 3.32
C ILE A 217 -18.59 27.39 4.16
N GLU A 218 -18.33 28.52 4.81
CA GLU A 218 -19.32 29.17 5.63
C GLU A 218 -19.84 30.42 4.89
N ALA A 219 -21.05 30.34 4.37
CA ALA A 219 -21.62 31.38 3.54
C ALA A 219 -21.83 32.69 4.33
N ILE A 220 -21.39 33.79 3.76
CA ILE A 220 -21.73 35.18 4.22
C ILE A 220 -22.99 35.65 3.49
N ASP A 221 -23.02 35.42 2.20
CA ASP A 221 -24.14 35.71 1.30
C ASP A 221 -24.08 34.72 0.09
N PRO A 222 -24.98 34.76 -0.90
CA PRO A 222 -24.95 33.86 -2.04
C PRO A 222 -23.67 33.88 -2.88
N VAL A 223 -22.78 34.87 -2.66
CA VAL A 223 -21.56 35.07 -3.46
C VAL A 223 -20.28 34.90 -2.66
N ARG A 224 -20.26 35.27 -1.39
CA ARG A 224 -19.08 35.33 -0.53
C ARG A 224 -19.17 34.32 0.62
N PHE A 225 -18.01 33.79 1.01
CA PHE A 225 -17.91 32.81 2.08
C PHE A 225 -16.57 32.94 2.81
N ILE A 226 -16.50 32.33 3.99
CA ILE A 226 -15.29 32.08 4.76
C ILE A 226 -14.89 30.61 4.53
N SER A 227 -13.61 30.34 4.31
CA SER A 227 -13.09 28.98 4.12
C SER A 227 -11.60 28.90 4.45
N ASN A 228 -11.07 27.68 4.53
CA ASN A 228 -9.66 27.39 4.72
C ASN A 228 -8.97 27.09 3.37
N HIS A 229 -7.63 27.16 3.35
CA HIS A 229 -6.83 26.90 2.14
C HIS A 229 -6.68 25.42 1.78
N SER A 230 -7.36 24.50 2.48
CA SER A 230 -7.23 23.07 2.23
C SER A 230 -7.79 22.69 0.85
N THR A 231 -7.02 21.89 0.12
CA THR A 231 -7.40 21.33 -1.19
C THR A 231 -8.02 19.94 -1.09
N GLY A 232 -8.00 19.31 0.09
CA GLY A 232 -8.49 17.96 0.31
C GLY A 232 -7.51 16.83 -0.06
N LYS A 233 -6.39 17.13 -0.73
CA LYS A 233 -5.44 16.11 -1.25
C LYS A 233 -5.05 15.05 -0.22
N MET A 234 -4.76 15.44 1.04
CA MET A 234 -4.31 14.48 2.06
C MET A 234 -5.43 13.50 2.46
N GLY A 235 -6.64 13.99 2.73
CA GLY A 235 -7.78 13.14 3.06
C GLY A 235 -8.16 12.20 1.91
N TYR A 236 -8.06 12.66 0.67
CA TYR A 236 -8.29 11.82 -0.51
C TYR A 236 -7.24 10.72 -0.65
N ALA A 237 -5.96 11.04 -0.42
CA ALA A 237 -4.88 10.03 -0.43
C ALA A 237 -5.07 8.97 0.66
N ILE A 238 -5.50 9.37 1.87
CA ILE A 238 -5.81 8.44 2.97
C ILE A 238 -7.00 7.56 2.61
N ALA A 239 -8.08 8.13 2.08
CA ALA A 239 -9.25 7.38 1.66
C ALA A 239 -8.90 6.32 0.61
N GLU A 240 -8.06 6.68 -0.37
CA GLU A 240 -7.54 5.76 -1.38
C GLU A 240 -6.67 4.66 -0.79
N ALA A 241 -5.74 4.99 0.13
CA ALA A 241 -4.85 4.01 0.78
C ALA A 241 -5.65 2.99 1.61
N LEU A 242 -6.67 3.43 2.35
CA LEU A 242 -7.55 2.57 3.13
C LEU A 242 -8.43 1.67 2.24
N ALA A 243 -9.00 2.23 1.15
CA ALA A 243 -9.81 1.47 0.20
C ALA A 243 -8.97 0.41 -0.53
N ARG A 244 -7.72 0.70 -0.91
CA ARG A 244 -6.78 -0.29 -1.47
C ARG A 244 -6.51 -1.45 -0.51
N ARG A 245 -6.56 -1.23 0.79
CA ARG A 245 -6.43 -2.25 1.84
C ARG A 245 -7.74 -2.99 2.13
N GLY A 246 -8.79 -2.73 1.35
CA GLY A 246 -10.07 -3.42 1.40
C GLY A 246 -11.06 -2.90 2.43
N ALA A 247 -10.81 -1.75 3.06
CA ALA A 247 -11.79 -1.09 3.90
C ALA A 247 -12.98 -0.56 3.08
N GLU A 248 -14.17 -0.59 3.65
CA GLU A 248 -15.31 0.19 3.19
C GLU A 248 -15.09 1.65 3.64
N VAL A 249 -14.75 2.53 2.71
CA VAL A 249 -14.43 3.91 3.03
C VAL A 249 -15.57 4.85 2.67
N VAL A 250 -15.98 5.67 3.65
CA VAL A 250 -16.89 6.79 3.46
C VAL A 250 -16.10 8.08 3.56
N LEU A 251 -16.02 8.80 2.45
CA LEU A 251 -15.33 10.08 2.35
C LEU A 251 -16.34 11.22 2.46
N VAL A 252 -16.39 11.90 3.62
CA VAL A 252 -17.18 13.11 3.81
C VAL A 252 -16.33 14.29 3.35
N SER A 253 -16.68 14.84 2.19
CA SER A 253 -15.84 15.79 1.47
C SER A 253 -16.47 17.18 1.42
N GLY A 254 -15.76 18.18 1.95
CA GLY A 254 -15.97 19.57 1.60
C GLY A 254 -15.65 19.82 0.12
N ARG A 255 -15.83 21.07 -0.32
CA ARG A 255 -15.63 21.44 -1.72
C ARG A 255 -14.20 21.16 -2.21
N THR A 256 -14.09 20.43 -3.32
CA THR A 256 -12.82 20.13 -3.97
C THR A 256 -13.05 19.79 -5.45
N SER A 257 -12.01 19.94 -6.28
CA SER A 257 -12.00 19.48 -7.67
C SER A 257 -11.43 18.06 -7.85
N LEU A 258 -11.06 17.38 -6.76
CA LEU A 258 -10.47 16.04 -6.83
C LEU A 258 -11.52 15.00 -7.23
N PRO A 259 -11.17 14.05 -8.12
CA PRO A 259 -12.04 12.93 -8.43
C PRO A 259 -12.17 11.98 -7.22
N THR A 260 -13.31 11.33 -7.10
CA THR A 260 -13.53 10.31 -6.06
C THR A 260 -12.60 9.12 -6.29
N PRO A 261 -11.81 8.69 -5.28
CA PRO A 261 -10.97 7.51 -5.41
C PRO A 261 -11.80 6.24 -5.67
N THR A 262 -11.21 5.29 -6.41
CA THR A 262 -11.88 4.03 -6.74
C THR A 262 -12.24 3.23 -5.49
N GLY A 263 -13.48 2.75 -5.39
CA GLY A 263 -13.96 1.95 -4.25
C GLY A 263 -14.31 2.77 -3.01
N VAL A 264 -14.35 4.10 -3.10
CA VAL A 264 -14.72 5.02 -2.02
C VAL A 264 -16.13 5.56 -2.24
N ARG A 265 -16.98 5.52 -1.22
CA ARG A 265 -18.28 6.19 -1.20
C ARG A 265 -18.09 7.64 -0.72
N ARG A 266 -18.38 8.60 -1.58
CA ARG A 266 -18.25 10.02 -1.26
C ARG A 266 -19.60 10.61 -0.87
N ILE A 267 -19.57 11.47 0.15
CA ILE A 267 -20.66 12.35 0.58
C ILE A 267 -20.16 13.77 0.47
N ASP A 268 -20.74 14.55 -0.43
CA ASP A 268 -20.41 15.96 -0.59
C ASP A 268 -21.16 16.80 0.44
N VAL A 269 -20.42 17.71 1.08
CA VAL A 269 -20.93 18.69 2.06
C VAL A 269 -20.33 20.05 1.77
N LEU A 270 -21.00 21.12 2.19
CA LEU A 270 -20.50 22.49 2.04
C LEU A 270 -20.05 23.05 3.38
N SER A 271 -20.93 23.07 4.38
CA SER A 271 -20.68 23.72 5.66
C SER A 271 -20.10 22.79 6.72
N ALA A 272 -19.58 23.37 7.79
CA ALA A 272 -19.17 22.65 9.00
C ALA A 272 -20.34 21.87 9.62
N GLN A 273 -21.56 22.46 9.56
CA GLN A 273 -22.77 21.81 10.07
C GLN A 273 -23.13 20.57 9.26
N GLU A 274 -23.11 20.64 7.92
CA GLU A 274 -23.36 19.47 7.07
C GLU A 274 -22.31 18.37 7.27
N MET A 275 -21.03 18.77 7.44
CA MET A 275 -19.96 17.82 7.71
C MET A 275 -20.13 17.15 9.07
N TYR A 276 -20.57 17.89 10.10
CA TYR A 276 -20.90 17.37 11.41
C TYR A 276 -22.01 16.31 11.31
N GLU A 277 -23.14 16.66 10.70
CA GLU A 277 -24.30 15.76 10.59
C GLU A 277 -23.96 14.49 9.80
N ALA A 278 -23.23 14.62 8.69
CA ALA A 278 -22.79 13.48 7.90
C ALA A 278 -21.81 12.59 8.67
N SER A 279 -20.85 13.18 9.37
CA SER A 279 -19.82 12.43 10.12
C SER A 279 -20.44 11.68 11.30
N VAL A 280 -21.30 12.31 12.09
CA VAL A 280 -21.97 11.68 13.23
C VAL A 280 -22.86 10.51 12.78
N ARG A 281 -23.66 10.73 11.73
CA ARG A 281 -24.55 9.71 11.16
C ARG A 281 -23.76 8.46 10.70
N GLU A 282 -22.68 8.66 9.96
CA GLU A 282 -21.88 7.57 9.40
C GLU A 282 -21.04 6.87 10.48
N PHE A 283 -20.60 7.60 11.54
CA PHE A 283 -19.76 7.06 12.61
C PHE A 283 -20.46 6.01 13.44
N ALA A 284 -21.78 6.06 13.54
CA ALA A 284 -22.56 5.08 14.30
C ALA A 284 -22.32 3.63 13.83
N ALA A 285 -22.07 3.43 12.54
CA ALA A 285 -21.83 2.11 11.93
C ALA A 285 -20.38 1.88 11.48
N ALA A 286 -19.45 2.77 11.84
CA ALA A 286 -18.06 2.69 11.44
C ALA A 286 -17.18 2.03 12.51
N ASP A 287 -16.06 1.42 12.12
CA ASP A 287 -14.99 0.96 13.02
C ASP A 287 -14.05 2.11 13.40
N GLY A 288 -14.11 3.24 12.70
CA GLY A 288 -13.32 4.42 13.05
C GLY A 288 -13.45 5.58 12.07
N ALA A 289 -12.76 6.68 12.41
CA ALA A 289 -12.74 7.90 11.60
C ALA A 289 -11.37 8.57 11.58
N VAL A 290 -11.04 9.18 10.42
CA VAL A 290 -9.87 10.04 10.22
C VAL A 290 -10.34 11.47 9.96
N MET A 291 -10.07 12.36 10.90
CA MET A 291 -10.51 13.74 10.90
C MET A 291 -9.46 14.63 10.21
N CYS A 292 -9.43 14.58 8.86
CA CYS A 292 -8.42 15.27 8.04
C CYS A 292 -8.93 16.57 7.37
N ALA A 293 -10.23 16.86 7.44
CA ALA A 293 -10.80 18.08 6.88
C ALA A 293 -10.33 19.33 7.62
N ALA A 294 -10.19 20.43 6.90
CA ALA A 294 -10.02 21.76 7.48
C ALA A 294 -11.41 22.40 7.69
N VAL A 295 -12.02 22.07 8.81
CA VAL A 295 -13.33 22.59 9.20
C VAL A 295 -13.15 24.02 9.73
N ALA A 296 -14.04 24.92 9.35
CA ALA A 296 -14.05 26.27 9.90
C ALA A 296 -14.52 26.24 11.36
N ASP A 297 -13.77 26.89 12.26
CA ASP A 297 -14.11 26.98 13.70
C ASP A 297 -15.28 27.97 13.95
N TYR A 298 -15.55 28.84 12.99
CA TYR A 298 -16.57 29.89 13.06
C TYR A 298 -17.37 29.95 11.78
N THR A 299 -18.67 30.24 11.91
CA THR A 299 -19.61 30.50 10.82
C THR A 299 -20.34 31.80 11.05
N PRO A 300 -20.77 32.55 10.01
CA PRO A 300 -21.61 33.71 10.22
C PRO A 300 -22.86 33.42 11.05
N GLU A 301 -23.18 34.30 11.99
CA GLU A 301 -24.36 34.17 12.84
C GLU A 301 -25.62 34.18 11.99
N GLU A 302 -25.64 35.07 10.97
CA GLU A 302 -26.70 35.21 9.98
C GLU A 302 -26.11 35.21 8.57
N VAL A 303 -26.76 34.47 7.66
CA VAL A 303 -26.41 34.46 6.23
C VAL A 303 -27.33 35.40 5.49
N ALA A 304 -26.77 36.41 4.82
CA ALA A 304 -27.58 37.34 4.06
C ALA A 304 -28.26 36.63 2.87
N PRO A 305 -29.59 36.80 2.67
CA PRO A 305 -30.33 36.14 1.60
C PRO A 305 -30.00 36.72 0.20
N THR A 306 -29.40 37.88 0.14
CA THR A 306 -28.95 38.53 -1.09
C THR A 306 -27.52 39.05 -0.94
N LYS A 307 -26.84 39.27 -2.08
CA LYS A 307 -25.47 39.81 -2.08
C LYS A 307 -25.42 41.13 -1.33
N LEU A 308 -24.64 41.22 -0.26
CA LEU A 308 -24.39 42.43 0.48
C LEU A 308 -23.76 43.49 -0.44
N LYS A 309 -24.40 44.64 -0.57
CA LYS A 309 -23.88 45.76 -1.39
C LYS A 309 -22.78 46.50 -0.62
N LYS A 310 -21.79 47.02 -1.36
CA LYS A 310 -20.77 47.89 -0.79
C LYS A 310 -21.44 49.18 -0.30
N GLY A 311 -21.31 49.49 0.99
CA GLY A 311 -21.70 50.77 1.59
C GLY A 311 -20.49 51.69 1.73
N ASP A 312 -20.69 52.87 2.29
CA ASP A 312 -19.64 53.87 2.52
C ASP A 312 -18.82 53.60 3.79
N GLY A 313 -19.13 52.55 4.55
CA GLY A 313 -18.50 52.21 5.81
C GLY A 313 -17.87 50.80 5.81
N GLU A 314 -17.35 50.40 6.97
CA GLU A 314 -16.82 49.08 7.23
C GLU A 314 -17.92 48.01 7.23
N LEU A 315 -17.59 46.79 6.74
CA LEU A 315 -18.47 45.63 6.85
C LEU A 315 -18.07 44.82 8.05
N THR A 316 -18.91 44.75 9.06
CA THR A 316 -18.71 43.86 10.23
C THR A 316 -19.58 42.62 10.09
N ILE A 317 -18.96 41.44 10.25
CA ILE A 317 -19.66 40.16 10.23
C ILE A 317 -19.53 39.53 11.61
N ARG A 318 -20.66 39.25 12.26
CA ARG A 318 -20.68 38.49 13.52
C ARG A 318 -20.55 37.02 13.24
N LEU A 319 -19.67 36.38 13.98
CA LEU A 319 -19.39 34.96 13.84
C LEU A 319 -19.77 34.19 15.14
N LYS A 320 -20.35 32.99 14.98
CA LYS A 320 -20.59 32.05 16.05
C LYS A 320 -19.72 30.82 15.85
N ARG A 321 -19.43 30.07 16.94
CA ARG A 321 -18.66 28.83 16.88
C ARG A 321 -19.44 27.73 16.13
N THR A 322 -18.72 26.91 15.37
CA THR A 322 -19.23 25.69 14.77
C THR A 322 -19.19 24.53 15.76
N HIS A 323 -19.83 23.41 15.43
CA HIS A 323 -19.74 22.17 16.22
C HIS A 323 -18.36 21.52 16.07
N ASP A 324 -17.75 21.10 17.18
CA ASP A 324 -16.49 20.37 17.17
C ASP A 324 -16.75 18.88 16.88
N ILE A 325 -16.68 18.53 15.59
CA ILE A 325 -16.94 17.18 15.09
C ILE A 325 -16.04 16.15 15.80
N ALA A 326 -14.76 16.46 15.95
CA ALA A 326 -13.79 15.55 16.55
C ALA A 326 -14.04 15.31 18.04
N ALA A 327 -14.45 16.35 18.77
CA ALA A 327 -14.83 16.22 20.19
C ALA A 327 -16.10 15.36 20.35
N GLU A 328 -17.09 15.55 19.49
CA GLU A 328 -18.33 14.77 19.49
C GLU A 328 -18.06 13.28 19.22
N LEU A 329 -17.29 12.96 18.15
CA LEU A 329 -16.94 11.58 17.84
C LEU A 329 -16.07 10.95 18.94
N GLY A 330 -15.18 11.74 19.57
CA GLY A 330 -14.35 11.28 20.67
C GLY A 330 -15.14 10.94 21.94
N ALA A 331 -16.21 11.70 22.25
CA ALA A 331 -17.12 11.41 23.36
C ALA A 331 -17.92 10.11 23.14
N HIS A 332 -18.24 9.79 21.87
CA HIS A 332 -19.02 8.61 21.49
C HIS A 332 -18.16 7.50 20.84
N LYS A 333 -16.86 7.50 21.10
CA LYS A 333 -15.87 6.61 20.45
C LYS A 333 -16.14 5.12 20.67
N ALA A 334 -16.49 4.69 21.88
CA ALA A 334 -16.93 3.32 22.22
C ALA A 334 -16.05 2.20 21.60
N GLY A 335 -14.71 2.33 21.71
CA GLY A 335 -13.74 1.35 21.19
C GLY A 335 -13.40 1.49 19.69
N ARG A 336 -14.01 2.44 18.98
CA ARG A 336 -13.66 2.77 17.59
C ARG A 336 -12.33 3.51 17.52
N ILE A 337 -11.61 3.39 16.39
CA ILE A 337 -10.42 4.20 16.19
C ILE A 337 -10.80 5.65 15.80
N LEU A 338 -10.11 6.61 16.37
CA LEU A 338 -10.27 8.02 16.01
C LEU A 338 -8.90 8.67 15.78
N VAL A 339 -8.67 9.17 14.57
CA VAL A 339 -7.42 9.80 14.16
C VAL A 339 -7.65 11.29 13.93
N GLY A 340 -6.85 12.13 14.58
CA GLY A 340 -6.91 13.58 14.41
C GLY A 340 -5.82 14.10 13.48
N PHE A 341 -6.07 15.29 12.93
CA PHE A 341 -5.05 16.11 12.27
C PHE A 341 -4.87 17.41 13.02
N ALA A 342 -3.63 17.86 13.16
CA ALA A 342 -3.28 19.16 13.67
C ALA A 342 -2.36 19.87 12.68
N LEU A 343 -2.67 21.14 12.43
CA LEU A 343 -1.80 22.06 11.74
C LEU A 343 -1.56 23.21 12.71
N GLU A 344 -0.35 23.30 13.21
CA GLU A 344 0.04 24.25 14.24
C GLU A 344 1.15 25.16 13.73
N THR A 345 1.23 26.36 14.29
CA THR A 345 2.26 27.36 13.97
C THR A 345 3.12 27.70 15.17
N ASP A 346 2.64 27.36 16.38
CA ASP A 346 3.31 27.64 17.65
C ASP A 346 2.99 26.54 18.67
N HIS A 347 3.97 26.23 19.53
CA HIS A 347 3.86 25.17 20.55
C HIS A 347 3.26 23.84 20.01
N GLU A 348 3.71 23.46 18.81
CA GLU A 348 3.07 22.47 17.92
C GLU A 348 2.82 21.14 18.64
N GLU A 349 3.84 20.58 19.30
CA GLU A 349 3.76 19.29 20.00
C GLU A 349 2.79 19.35 21.20
N ALA A 350 2.95 20.35 22.06
CA ALA A 350 2.11 20.51 23.25
C ALA A 350 0.63 20.71 22.90
N ASN A 351 0.37 21.45 21.81
CA ASN A 351 -0.99 21.66 21.30
C ASN A 351 -1.57 20.36 20.72
N ALA A 352 -0.76 19.57 20.00
CA ALA A 352 -1.17 18.29 19.45
C ALA A 352 -1.47 17.26 20.55
N GLU A 353 -0.61 17.14 21.56
CA GLU A 353 -0.83 16.28 22.73
C GLU A 353 -2.07 16.68 23.50
N GLY A 354 -2.27 17.98 23.71
CA GLY A 354 -3.48 18.49 24.34
C GLY A 354 -4.76 18.16 23.55
N LYS A 355 -4.72 18.20 22.22
CA LYS A 355 -5.82 17.78 21.34
C LYS A 355 -6.03 16.27 21.40
N LEU A 356 -4.95 15.47 21.39
CA LEU A 356 -4.99 14.01 21.50
C LEU A 356 -5.81 13.57 22.72
N GLN A 357 -5.55 14.17 23.87
CA GLN A 357 -6.24 13.84 25.12
C GLN A 357 -7.68 14.36 25.16
N ARG A 358 -7.89 15.67 24.89
CA ARG A 358 -9.22 16.30 24.98
C ARG A 358 -10.24 15.72 24.02
N LYS A 359 -9.81 15.31 22.82
CA LYS A 359 -10.67 14.75 21.78
C LYS A 359 -10.62 13.23 21.71
N ASN A 360 -9.95 12.59 22.67
CA ASN A 360 -9.85 11.13 22.79
C ASN A 360 -9.37 10.43 21.51
N PHE A 361 -8.40 11.03 20.81
CA PHE A 361 -7.79 10.41 19.63
C PHE A 361 -6.92 9.20 20.02
N ASP A 362 -6.77 8.20 19.14
CA ASP A 362 -5.77 7.13 19.26
C ASP A 362 -4.39 7.63 18.87
N PHE A 363 -4.34 8.42 17.80
CA PHE A 363 -3.16 9.18 17.44
C PHE A 363 -3.56 10.46 16.69
N ILE A 364 -2.63 11.38 16.61
CA ILE A 364 -2.77 12.63 15.87
C ILE A 364 -1.64 12.76 14.86
N VAL A 365 -1.97 13.24 13.68
CA VAL A 365 -1.02 13.56 12.61
C VAL A 365 -0.74 15.06 12.70
N LEU A 366 0.42 15.40 13.23
CA LEU A 366 0.87 16.78 13.33
C LEU A 366 1.61 17.18 12.06
N ASN A 367 1.14 18.26 11.42
CA ASN A 367 1.76 18.89 10.27
C ASN A 367 2.25 20.28 10.66
N SER A 368 3.50 20.60 10.38
CA SER A 368 4.11 21.91 10.65
C SER A 368 4.14 22.76 9.38
N LEU A 369 3.71 24.02 9.48
CA LEU A 369 3.86 25.00 8.41
C LEU A 369 5.30 25.56 8.30
N ARG A 370 6.16 25.25 9.27
CA ARG A 370 7.57 25.70 9.29
C ARG A 370 8.45 24.85 8.35
N ASP A 371 8.02 23.64 8.02
CA ASP A 371 8.78 22.74 7.15
C ASP A 371 8.58 23.11 5.67
N ALA A 372 9.69 23.39 4.98
CA ALA A 372 9.65 23.64 3.54
C ALA A 372 9.12 22.42 2.78
N GLY A 373 8.11 22.61 1.93
CA GLY A 373 7.46 21.54 1.17
C GLY A 373 6.33 20.82 1.92
N ALA A 374 5.99 21.24 3.16
CA ALA A 374 4.83 20.78 3.90
C ALA A 374 3.68 21.83 3.85
N GLY A 375 2.43 21.38 4.00
CA GLY A 375 1.27 22.27 4.11
C GLY A 375 0.24 22.14 2.99
N PHE A 376 -0.53 23.22 2.79
CA PHE A 376 -1.60 23.26 1.81
C PHE A 376 -1.09 23.43 0.37
N GLY A 377 -1.81 22.84 -0.59
CA GLY A 377 -1.56 23.06 -2.02
C GLY A 377 -0.39 22.25 -2.64
N VAL A 378 0.60 21.85 -1.86
CA VAL A 378 1.75 21.04 -2.32
C VAL A 378 1.42 19.53 -2.35
N ASP A 379 2.23 18.75 -3.08
CA ASP A 379 2.03 17.30 -3.22
C ASP A 379 2.85 16.48 -2.21
N THR A 380 3.69 17.15 -1.42
CA THR A 380 4.49 16.57 -0.35
C THR A 380 3.93 16.92 1.03
N ASN A 381 4.36 16.16 2.04
CA ASN A 381 4.09 16.46 3.44
C ASN A 381 5.21 15.94 4.34
N LYS A 382 5.45 16.62 5.47
CA LYS A 382 6.30 16.17 6.56
C LYS A 382 5.45 16.19 7.81
N VAL A 383 5.24 15.02 8.41
CA VAL A 383 4.34 14.88 9.55
C VAL A 383 4.98 14.11 10.69
N THR A 384 4.51 14.37 11.90
CA THR A 384 4.82 13.59 13.09
C THR A 384 3.55 12.87 13.53
N LEU A 385 3.62 11.55 13.71
CA LEU A 385 2.55 10.74 14.29
C LEU A 385 2.73 10.71 15.80
N ILE A 386 1.77 11.20 16.56
CA ILE A 386 1.82 11.28 18.02
C ILE A 386 0.69 10.44 18.60
N ASP A 387 1.01 9.49 19.46
CA ASP A 387 0.07 8.70 20.25
C ASP A 387 0.44 8.69 21.73
N ARG A 388 -0.25 7.90 22.54
CA ARG A 388 0.02 7.80 23.98
C ARG A 388 1.34 7.11 24.32
N ALA A 389 1.92 6.33 23.41
CA ALA A 389 3.18 5.61 23.59
C ALA A 389 4.41 6.46 23.20
N GLY A 390 4.21 7.48 22.37
CA GLY A 390 5.29 8.35 21.94
C GLY A 390 5.02 9.04 20.60
N ARG A 391 6.10 9.38 19.91
CA ARG A 391 6.06 10.09 18.64
C ARG A 391 6.96 9.42 17.59
N GLU A 392 6.55 9.49 16.34
CA GLU A 392 7.27 9.03 15.17
C GLU A 392 7.32 10.16 14.13
N GLU A 393 8.51 10.72 13.89
CA GLU A 393 8.71 11.70 12.84
C GLU A 393 8.90 11.00 11.50
N LEU A 394 8.08 11.36 10.51
CA LEU A 394 8.26 10.90 9.15
C LEU A 394 9.11 11.89 8.34
N PRO A 395 9.97 11.42 7.43
CA PRO A 395 10.70 12.31 6.53
C PRO A 395 9.72 13.05 5.61
N LEU A 396 10.23 14.00 4.81
CA LEU A 396 9.43 14.61 3.75
C LEU A 396 9.04 13.54 2.73
N LEU A 397 7.77 13.25 2.61
CA LEU A 397 7.20 12.22 1.74
C LEU A 397 6.18 12.83 0.78
N SER A 398 5.83 12.11 -0.29
CA SER A 398 4.62 12.42 -1.04
C SER A 398 3.38 12.26 -0.15
N LYS A 399 2.28 12.93 -0.48
CA LYS A 399 1.00 12.74 0.25
C LYS A 399 0.48 11.30 0.13
N ALA A 400 0.78 10.62 -0.97
CA ALA A 400 0.45 9.20 -1.15
C ALA A 400 1.24 8.31 -0.18
N ASP A 401 2.57 8.49 -0.08
CA ASP A 401 3.41 7.72 0.84
C ASP A 401 3.10 8.04 2.31
N THR A 402 2.82 9.31 2.62
CA THR A 402 2.35 9.72 3.96
C THR A 402 1.03 9.02 4.31
N ALA A 403 0.09 8.92 3.36
CA ALA A 403 -1.18 8.23 3.55
C ALA A 403 -0.98 6.72 3.79
N GLU A 404 -0.02 6.08 3.13
CA GLU A 404 0.33 4.68 3.40
C GLU A 404 0.84 4.48 4.83
N LYS A 405 1.71 5.37 5.33
CA LYS A 405 2.21 5.32 6.72
C LYS A 405 1.08 5.49 7.75
N ILE A 406 0.17 6.43 7.50
CA ILE A 406 -1.02 6.62 8.34
C ILE A 406 -1.91 5.37 8.31
N ALA A 407 -2.13 4.79 7.13
CA ALA A 407 -2.91 3.57 6.98
C ALA A 407 -2.24 2.35 7.63
N ASP A 408 -0.89 2.23 7.61
CA ASP A 408 -0.14 1.20 8.36
C ASP A 408 -0.42 1.30 9.87
N LYS A 409 -0.40 2.53 10.42
CA LYS A 409 -0.69 2.76 11.84
C LYS A 409 -2.14 2.43 12.19
N ILE A 410 -3.11 2.84 11.37
CA ILE A 410 -4.53 2.48 11.53
C ILE A 410 -4.70 0.96 11.52
N GLU A 411 -4.08 0.27 10.57
CA GLU A 411 -4.13 -1.19 10.47
C GLU A 411 -3.57 -1.87 11.71
N SER A 412 -2.47 -1.36 12.28
CA SER A 412 -1.84 -1.91 13.49
C SER A 412 -2.74 -1.83 14.73
N ILE A 413 -3.62 -0.82 14.79
CA ILE A 413 -4.55 -0.61 15.91
C ILE A 413 -5.84 -1.45 15.73
N LEU A 414 -6.28 -1.66 14.47
CA LEU A 414 -7.52 -2.40 14.16
C LEU A 414 -7.37 -3.93 14.14
N LYS A 415 -6.13 -4.44 14.26
CA LYS A 415 -5.83 -5.87 14.43
C LYS A 415 -6.07 -6.31 15.84
#